data_cc5f6af3660ebc92640fc987dcc6bc94
#
_entry.id   cc5f6af3660ebc92640fc987dcc6bc94
#
_cell.length_a   1.000
_cell.length_b   1.000
_cell.length_c   1.000
_cell.angle_alpha   90.00
_cell.angle_beta   90.00
_cell.angle_gamma   90.00
#
_symmetry.space_group_name_H-M   'P 1'
#
loop_
_entity.id
_entity.type
_entity.pdbx_description
1 polymer ?
#
loop_
_entity_poly.entity_id
_entity_poly.type
_entity_poly.pdbx_seq_one_letter_code
_entity_poly.pdbx_strand_id
1 'polypeptide(L)'
;MVAKLYVVEAESKAVRALLEKDDLRFVSDLVRIELMGVFHRQLREKIWSRDKFAAAVRQFNTDDIGGFWTWIPLDAAIIEAAAKIYTTLPATVFLRAADCLHLITGMHNNLPEIYTYDRHQTLAAPALGLRPVKA
;
A
#
# COMPACT_ATOMS: atom_id res chain seq x y z
N MET A 1 -4.78 1.11 0.93
CA MET A 1 -5.28 0.07 1.87
C MET A 1 -4.75 0.30 3.28
N VAL A 2 -3.44 0.20 3.53
CA VAL A 2 -2.82 0.28 4.89
C VAL A 2 -3.22 1.53 5.68
N ALA A 3 -3.27 2.70 5.06
CA ALA A 3 -3.66 3.95 5.74
C ALA A 3 -5.04 3.88 6.43
N LYS A 4 -5.98 3.07 5.90
CA LYS A 4 -7.33 2.88 6.47
C LYS A 4 -7.32 2.15 7.82
N LEU A 5 -6.20 1.59 8.23
CA LEU A 5 -6.02 1.00 9.54
C LEU A 5 -5.81 2.08 10.63
N TYR A 6 -5.13 3.16 10.26
CA TYR A 6 -4.70 4.23 11.18
C TYR A 6 -5.55 5.51 11.04
N VAL A 7 -6.08 5.76 9.84
CA VAL A 7 -6.99 6.88 9.57
C VAL A 7 -8.40 6.32 9.44
N VAL A 8 -9.34 6.87 10.21
CA VAL A 8 -10.74 6.43 10.16
C VAL A 8 -11.40 6.90 8.86
N GLU A 9 -11.75 5.95 8.02
CA GLU A 9 -12.43 6.13 6.74
C GLU A 9 -13.58 5.13 6.62
N ALA A 10 -14.42 5.25 5.61
CA ALA A 10 -15.61 4.42 5.41
C ALA A 10 -15.29 2.91 5.45
N GLU A 11 -14.17 2.50 4.83
CA GLU A 11 -13.79 1.09 4.69
C GLU A 11 -12.89 0.57 5.82
N SER A 12 -12.56 1.39 6.82
CA SER A 12 -11.62 1.01 7.91
C SER A 12 -12.04 -0.26 8.64
N LYS A 13 -13.37 -0.44 8.86
CA LYS A 13 -13.89 -1.65 9.53
C LYS A 13 -13.66 -2.91 8.68
N ALA A 14 -13.93 -2.83 7.38
CA ALA A 14 -13.73 -3.95 6.46
C ALA A 14 -12.24 -4.31 6.32
N VAL A 15 -11.37 -3.30 6.25
CA VAL A 15 -9.91 -3.51 6.21
C VAL A 15 -9.41 -4.20 7.49
N ARG A 16 -9.89 -3.80 8.67
CA ARG A 16 -9.51 -4.48 9.93
C ARG A 16 -9.94 -5.94 9.93
N ALA A 17 -11.19 -6.22 9.58
CA ALA A 17 -11.72 -7.58 9.52
C ALA A 17 -10.99 -8.46 8.48
N LEU A 18 -10.51 -7.88 7.37
CA LEU A 18 -9.66 -8.59 6.41
C LEU A 18 -8.30 -8.95 7.03
N LEU A 19 -7.63 -7.98 7.63
CA LEU A 19 -6.29 -8.15 8.20
C LEU A 19 -6.26 -9.08 9.43
N GLU A 20 -7.39 -9.29 10.08
CA GLU A 20 -7.53 -10.26 11.18
C GLU A 20 -7.58 -11.72 10.70
N LYS A 21 -7.83 -11.95 9.41
CA LYS A 21 -7.97 -13.31 8.84
C LYS A 21 -6.65 -13.94 8.44
N ASP A 22 -5.67 -13.11 8.10
CA ASP A 22 -4.39 -13.57 7.56
C ASP A 22 -3.25 -13.29 8.55
N ASP A 23 -2.41 -14.30 8.78
CA ASP A 23 -1.22 -14.17 9.63
C ASP A 23 -0.07 -13.47 8.89
N LEU A 24 -0.03 -13.57 7.55
CA LEU A 24 1.00 -12.92 6.72
C LEU A 24 0.41 -11.73 5.94
N ARG A 25 0.95 -10.55 6.23
CA ARG A 25 0.54 -9.27 5.62
C ARG A 25 1.71 -8.67 4.87
N PHE A 26 1.85 -9.09 3.61
CA PHE A 26 2.92 -8.60 2.73
C PHE A 26 2.67 -7.15 2.32
N VAL A 27 3.65 -6.30 2.55
CA VAL A 27 3.57 -4.87 2.28
C VAL A 27 4.88 -4.37 1.68
N SER A 28 4.81 -3.58 0.61
CA SER A 28 5.99 -2.92 0.05
C SER A 28 6.56 -1.87 1.02
N ASP A 29 7.88 -1.78 1.13
CA ASP A 29 8.56 -0.74 1.93
C ASP A 29 8.15 0.69 1.53
N LEU A 30 7.65 0.89 0.30
CA LEU A 30 7.11 2.18 -0.14
C LEU A 30 5.98 2.69 0.76
N VAL A 31 5.18 1.78 1.33
CA VAL A 31 4.08 2.14 2.24
C VAL A 31 4.56 2.89 3.47
N ARG A 32 5.80 2.68 3.95
CA ARG A 32 6.34 3.42 5.09
C ARG A 32 6.34 4.92 4.83
N ILE A 33 6.80 5.32 3.65
CA ILE A 33 6.88 6.73 3.25
C ILE A 33 5.48 7.28 2.96
N GLU A 34 4.65 6.52 2.25
CA GLU A 34 3.29 6.93 1.91
C GLU A 34 2.43 7.14 3.16
N LEU A 35 2.53 6.23 4.13
CA LEU A 35 1.77 6.31 5.37
C LEU A 35 2.18 7.54 6.20
N MET A 36 3.49 7.80 6.32
CA MET A 36 3.97 9.02 6.98
C MET A 36 3.49 10.28 6.27
N GLY A 37 3.45 10.26 4.92
CA GLY A 37 2.87 11.34 4.12
C GLY A 37 1.38 11.56 4.41
N VAL A 38 0.61 10.48 4.55
CA VAL A 38 -0.81 10.54 4.93
C VAL A 38 -0.97 11.14 6.34
N PHE A 39 -0.20 10.70 7.32
CA PHE A 39 -0.26 11.24 8.69
C PHE A 39 0.11 12.73 8.73
N HIS A 40 1.18 13.11 8.02
CA HIS A 40 1.59 14.50 7.92
C HIS A 40 0.51 15.37 7.26
N ARG A 41 -0.16 14.86 6.23
CA ARG A 41 -1.29 15.56 5.60
C ARG A 41 -2.44 15.82 6.58
N GLN A 42 -2.82 14.82 7.39
CA GLN A 42 -3.85 14.98 8.43
C GLN A 42 -3.50 16.09 9.43
N LEU A 43 -2.23 16.19 9.81
CA LEU A 43 -1.74 17.24 10.69
C LEU A 43 -1.74 18.61 9.99
N ARG A 44 -1.20 18.70 8.78
CA ARG A 44 -1.11 19.93 7.98
C ARG A 44 -2.49 20.53 7.70
N GLU A 45 -3.46 19.69 7.39
CA GLU A 45 -4.85 20.08 7.12
C GLU A 45 -5.65 20.32 8.40
N LYS A 46 -4.99 20.24 9.57
CA LYS A 46 -5.60 20.46 10.91
C LYS A 46 -6.76 19.50 11.23
N ILE A 47 -6.82 18.36 10.56
CA ILE A 47 -7.78 17.28 10.86
C ILE A 47 -7.36 16.57 12.14
N TRP A 48 -6.03 16.41 12.33
CA TRP A 48 -5.44 15.86 13.54
C TRP A 48 -4.72 16.91 14.37
N SER A 49 -4.80 16.76 15.69
CA SER A 49 -3.89 17.43 16.62
C SER A 49 -2.49 16.83 16.55
N ARG A 50 -1.49 17.52 17.12
CA ARG A 50 -0.13 16.97 17.27
C ARG A 50 -0.11 15.68 18.10
N ASP A 51 -0.93 15.59 19.14
CA ASP A 51 -1.01 14.40 19.99
C ASP A 51 -1.58 13.22 19.23
N LYS A 52 -2.60 13.43 18.40
CA LYS A 52 -3.17 12.38 17.54
C LYS A 52 -2.18 11.92 16.49
N PHE A 53 -1.46 12.83 15.85
CA PHE A 53 -0.38 12.50 14.93
C PHE A 53 0.68 11.64 15.62
N ALA A 54 1.20 12.07 16.78
CA ALA A 54 2.19 11.32 17.53
C ALA A 54 1.68 9.94 17.97
N ALA A 55 0.40 9.84 18.36
CA ALA A 55 -0.22 8.56 18.69
C ALA A 55 -0.30 7.61 17.50
N ALA A 56 -0.64 8.10 16.32
CA ALA A 56 -0.69 7.29 15.09
C ALA A 56 0.70 6.78 14.69
N VAL A 57 1.73 7.63 14.78
CA VAL A 57 3.13 7.23 14.53
C VAL A 57 3.57 6.17 15.53
N ARG A 58 3.28 6.34 16.82
CA ARG A 58 3.62 5.32 17.84
C ARG A 58 2.92 3.99 17.56
N GLN A 59 1.63 4.02 17.20
CA GLN A 59 0.89 2.79 16.89
C GLN A 59 1.52 2.07 15.70
N PHE A 60 1.81 2.77 14.61
CA PHE A 60 2.47 2.18 13.45
C PHE A 60 3.82 1.55 13.82
N ASN A 61 4.65 2.24 14.62
CA ASN A 61 5.93 1.70 15.07
C ASN A 61 5.75 0.46 15.97
N THR A 62 4.72 0.43 16.81
CA THR A 62 4.40 -0.73 17.64
C THR A 62 4.01 -1.94 16.78
N ASP A 63 3.17 -1.73 15.78
CA ASP A 63 2.74 -2.77 14.83
C ASP A 63 3.94 -3.30 14.03
N ASP A 64 4.83 -2.40 13.59
CA ASP A 64 6.05 -2.75 12.85
C ASP A 64 7.01 -3.59 13.69
N ILE A 65 7.36 -3.14 14.90
CA ILE A 65 8.23 -3.88 15.83
C ILE A 65 7.59 -5.21 16.25
N GLY A 66 6.27 -5.22 16.39
CA GLY A 66 5.50 -6.43 16.74
C GLY A 66 5.38 -7.45 15.61
N GLY A 67 5.91 -7.17 14.42
CA GLY A 67 5.84 -8.08 13.27
C GLY A 67 4.46 -8.18 12.64
N PHE A 68 3.62 -7.16 12.83
CA PHE A 68 2.28 -7.13 12.20
C PHE A 68 2.36 -7.07 10.67
N TRP A 69 3.45 -6.53 10.12
CA TRP A 69 3.72 -6.40 8.70
C TRP A 69 4.88 -7.29 8.26
N THR A 70 4.74 -7.93 7.11
CA THR A 70 5.84 -8.61 6.40
C THR A 70 6.29 -7.71 5.26
N TRP A 71 7.41 -7.01 5.48
CA TRP A 71 7.90 -6.02 4.52
C TRP A 71 8.60 -6.68 3.33
N ILE A 72 8.29 -6.18 2.16
CA ILE A 72 8.99 -6.51 0.92
C ILE A 72 9.87 -5.31 0.56
N PRO A 73 11.19 -5.49 0.51
CA PRO A 73 12.12 -4.42 0.18
C PRO A 73 11.86 -3.83 -1.20
N LEU A 74 12.01 -2.53 -1.33
CA LEU A 74 12.01 -1.82 -2.61
C LEU A 74 13.45 -1.75 -3.13
N ASP A 75 13.92 -2.83 -3.74
CA ASP A 75 15.28 -2.96 -4.25
C ASP A 75 15.44 -2.49 -5.71
N ALA A 76 16.68 -2.54 -6.21
CA ALA A 76 17.00 -2.13 -7.57
C ALA A 76 16.26 -2.97 -8.63
N ALA A 77 16.08 -4.27 -8.38
CA ALA A 77 15.40 -5.15 -9.32
C ALA A 77 13.92 -4.80 -9.50
N ILE A 78 13.24 -4.44 -8.41
CA ILE A 78 11.85 -3.96 -8.45
C ILE A 78 11.76 -2.62 -9.17
N ILE A 79 12.70 -1.70 -8.91
CA ILE A 79 12.73 -0.38 -9.58
C ILE A 79 12.96 -0.55 -11.09
N GLU A 80 13.91 -1.38 -11.49
CA GLU A 80 14.19 -1.67 -12.90
C GLU A 80 13.00 -2.34 -13.59
N ALA A 81 12.37 -3.32 -12.95
CA ALA A 81 11.18 -3.99 -13.47
C ALA A 81 10.01 -2.99 -13.62
N ALA A 82 9.81 -2.10 -12.66
CA ALA A 82 8.79 -1.05 -12.72
C ALA A 82 9.06 -0.05 -13.86
N ALA A 83 10.31 0.34 -14.08
CA ALA A 83 10.67 1.20 -15.21
C ALA A 83 10.44 0.49 -16.56
N LYS A 84 10.81 -0.79 -16.66
CA LYS A 84 10.66 -1.59 -17.87
C LYS A 84 9.20 -1.81 -18.26
N ILE A 85 8.29 -1.99 -17.31
CA ILE A 85 6.89 -2.28 -17.63
C ILE A 85 6.24 -1.18 -18.47
N TYR A 86 6.63 0.08 -18.29
CA TYR A 86 6.11 1.19 -19.09
C TYR A 86 6.43 1.10 -20.58
N THR A 87 7.43 0.28 -20.97
CA THR A 87 7.75 0.05 -22.40
C THR A 87 6.79 -0.92 -23.08
N THR A 88 6.05 -1.72 -22.29
CA THR A 88 5.12 -2.75 -22.77
C THR A 88 3.69 -2.56 -22.32
N LEU A 89 3.47 -1.68 -21.33
CA LEU A 89 2.13 -1.39 -20.81
C LEU A 89 1.26 -0.76 -21.93
N PRO A 90 0.04 -1.25 -22.17
CA PRO A 90 -0.85 -0.64 -23.14
C PRO A 90 -1.07 0.85 -22.86
N ALA A 91 -1.02 1.69 -23.88
CA ALA A 91 -1.19 3.15 -23.74
C ALA A 91 -2.56 3.56 -23.14
N THR A 92 -3.53 2.64 -23.16
CA THR A 92 -4.85 2.83 -22.53
C THR A 92 -4.84 2.63 -21.02
N VAL A 93 -3.77 2.05 -20.45
CA VAL A 93 -3.66 1.80 -19.02
C VAL A 93 -2.93 2.97 -18.36
N PHE A 94 -3.66 3.74 -17.56
CA PHE A 94 -3.06 4.78 -16.74
C PHE A 94 -2.52 4.20 -15.45
N LEU A 95 -1.23 4.39 -15.17
CA LEU A 95 -0.56 3.92 -13.98
C LEU A 95 0.46 4.96 -13.50
N ARG A 96 0.33 5.42 -12.26
CA ARG A 96 1.32 6.32 -11.64
C ARG A 96 2.52 5.53 -11.14
N ALA A 97 3.67 6.16 -11.02
CA ALA A 97 4.93 5.50 -10.62
C ALA A 97 4.82 4.75 -9.28
N ALA A 98 4.23 5.37 -8.25
CA ALA A 98 4.04 4.71 -6.95
C ALA A 98 3.10 3.49 -7.06
N ASP A 99 1.99 3.61 -7.81
CA ASP A 99 1.06 2.51 -8.04
C ASP A 99 1.75 1.36 -8.80
N CYS A 100 2.58 1.69 -9.78
CA CYS A 100 3.40 0.72 -10.52
C CYS A 100 4.33 -0.04 -9.58
N LEU A 101 5.05 0.65 -8.69
CA LEU A 101 5.94 0.01 -7.73
C LEU A 101 5.21 -0.99 -6.83
N HIS A 102 4.01 -0.68 -6.36
CA HIS A 102 3.20 -1.63 -5.57
C HIS A 102 2.84 -2.87 -6.37
N LEU A 103 2.35 -2.70 -7.61
CA LEU A 103 1.97 -3.81 -8.47
C LEU A 103 3.18 -4.69 -8.83
N ILE A 104 4.29 -4.07 -9.22
CA ILE A 104 5.53 -4.79 -9.56
C ILE A 104 6.12 -5.50 -8.34
N THR A 105 6.06 -4.89 -7.16
CA THR A 105 6.46 -5.57 -5.91
C THR A 105 5.66 -6.86 -5.69
N GLY A 106 4.34 -6.83 -5.88
CA GLY A 106 3.50 -8.02 -5.78
C GLY A 106 3.85 -9.07 -6.83
N MET A 107 3.93 -8.67 -8.09
CA MET A 107 4.26 -9.54 -9.21
C MET A 107 5.65 -10.20 -9.06
N HIS A 108 6.66 -9.42 -8.70
CA HIS A 108 8.05 -9.89 -8.54
C HIS A 108 8.19 -10.92 -7.42
N ASN A 109 7.35 -10.84 -6.41
CA ASN A 109 7.30 -11.76 -5.28
C ASN A 109 6.25 -12.88 -5.44
N ASN A 110 5.72 -13.08 -6.66
CA ASN A 110 4.75 -14.12 -6.98
C ASN A 110 3.48 -14.08 -6.11
N LEU A 111 3.09 -12.90 -5.66
CA LEU A 111 1.82 -12.73 -4.94
C LEU A 111 0.68 -12.72 -5.97
N PRO A 112 -0.40 -13.48 -5.75
CA PRO A 112 -1.48 -13.58 -6.74
C PRO A 112 -2.43 -12.40 -6.72
N GLU A 113 -2.42 -11.62 -5.63
CA GLU A 113 -3.42 -10.60 -5.34
C GLU A 113 -2.81 -9.29 -4.88
N ILE A 114 -3.53 -8.21 -5.16
CA ILE A 114 -3.29 -6.92 -4.55
C ILE A 114 -4.56 -6.39 -3.88
N TYR A 115 -4.46 -6.06 -2.60
CA TYR A 115 -5.56 -5.48 -1.85
C TYR A 115 -5.52 -3.96 -1.98
N THR A 116 -6.47 -3.40 -2.72
CA THR A 116 -6.50 -1.98 -3.04
C THR A 116 -7.90 -1.41 -3.21
N TYR A 117 -8.07 -0.14 -2.84
CA TYR A 117 -9.23 0.70 -3.19
C TYR A 117 -8.88 1.74 -4.27
N ASP A 118 -7.61 1.80 -4.69
CA ASP A 118 -7.21 2.71 -5.76
C ASP A 118 -7.74 2.22 -7.11
N ARG A 119 -8.42 3.12 -7.83
CA ARG A 119 -9.03 2.83 -9.13
C ARG A 119 -7.98 2.46 -10.18
N HIS A 120 -6.85 3.15 -10.18
CA HIS A 120 -5.81 2.94 -11.19
C HIS A 120 -5.09 1.62 -10.97
N GLN A 121 -4.77 1.28 -9.71
CA GLN A 121 -4.24 -0.04 -9.38
C GLN A 121 -5.22 -1.15 -9.75
N THR A 122 -6.52 -0.97 -9.43
CA THR A 122 -7.57 -1.96 -9.77
C THR A 122 -7.65 -2.21 -11.27
N LEU A 123 -7.52 -1.17 -12.10
CA LEU A 123 -7.58 -1.30 -13.56
C LEU A 123 -6.30 -1.87 -14.18
N ALA A 124 -5.14 -1.56 -13.58
CA ALA A 124 -3.84 -1.99 -14.11
C ALA A 124 -3.42 -3.39 -13.65
N ALA A 125 -3.82 -3.84 -12.46
CA ALA A 125 -3.40 -5.10 -11.87
C ALA A 125 -3.56 -6.33 -12.78
N PRO A 126 -4.70 -6.52 -13.50
CA PRO A 126 -4.86 -7.66 -14.39
C PRO A 126 -3.86 -7.71 -15.54
N ALA A 127 -3.44 -6.56 -16.08
CA ALA A 127 -2.42 -6.49 -17.12
C ALA A 127 -1.03 -6.94 -16.63
N LEU A 128 -0.83 -7.03 -15.33
CA LEU A 128 0.37 -7.48 -14.65
C LEU A 128 0.20 -8.86 -13.98
N GLY A 129 -0.89 -9.57 -14.29
CA GLY A 129 -1.17 -10.89 -13.75
C GLY A 129 -1.61 -10.93 -12.29
N LEU A 130 -2.01 -9.78 -11.72
CA LEU A 130 -2.48 -9.67 -10.35
C LEU A 130 -4.00 -9.57 -10.28
N ARG A 131 -4.61 -10.19 -9.29
CA ARG A 131 -6.03 -10.05 -8.99
C ARG A 131 -6.26 -8.91 -7.99
N PRO A 132 -6.94 -7.82 -8.36
CA PRO A 132 -7.28 -6.76 -7.43
C PRO A 132 -8.43 -7.23 -6.50
N VAL A 133 -8.26 -7.01 -5.19
CA VAL A 133 -9.22 -7.38 -4.15
C VAL A 133 -9.56 -6.15 -3.30
N LYS A 134 -10.81 -6.03 -2.88
CA LYS A 134 -11.29 -5.08 -1.88
C LYS A 134 -11.65 -5.83 -0.60
N ALA A 135 -11.42 -5.19 0.53
CA ALA A 135 -11.88 -5.70 1.82
C ALA A 135 -13.39 -5.57 1.97
#